data_aec09416a7e9acde6621415fc1d4104a
#
_entry.id   aec09416a7e9acde6621415fc1d4104a
#
_cell.length_a   1.000
_cell.length_b   1.000
_cell.length_c   1.000
_cell.angle_alpha   90.00
_cell.angle_beta   90.00
_cell.angle_gamma   90.00
#
_symmetry.space_group_name_H-M   'P 1'
#
loop_
_entity.id
_entity.type
_entity.pdbx_description
1 polymer ?
#
loop_
_entity_poly.entity_id
_entity_poly.type
_entity_poly.pdbx_seq_one_letter_code
_entity_poly.pdbx_strand_id
1 'polypeptide(L)'
;GTPASTTGSTDASDSAIVDLNSVETGTGPLWLGRVLSTLGIAAVFGALVVIAAAWPEGVEYLITVRFLRSAWVLALIGTLLFTSAAAAAVSGSSLGSGFSPAAWLDLLDAGWSGRAALLRLVFVIAAAWAAFRPDRVIDPVTQLVALGLPALAVVMIGVGRVDGPLVLLGVLLGIAHALAMAVWVGGVILLARVILSGPGEED
;
A
#
# COMPACT_ATOMS: atom_id res chain seq x y z
N GLY A 1 12.83 60.68 10.52
CA GLY A 1 12.57 59.51 11.31
C GLY A 1 12.17 58.35 10.38
N THR A 2 13.15 57.51 10.02
CA THR A 2 12.96 56.30 9.29
C THR A 2 12.53 55.18 10.24
N PRO A 3 11.46 54.42 10.00
CA PRO A 3 11.16 53.27 10.84
C PRO A 3 12.12 52.12 10.50
N ALA A 4 12.76 51.58 11.51
CA ALA A 4 13.57 50.37 11.44
C ALA A 4 12.69 49.18 11.08
N SER A 5 13.03 48.48 9.99
CA SER A 5 12.49 47.17 9.63
C SER A 5 13.11 46.13 10.57
N THR A 6 12.31 45.64 11.49
CA THR A 6 12.62 44.44 12.28
C THR A 6 12.51 43.23 11.37
N THR A 7 13.62 42.76 10.85
CA THR A 7 13.73 41.43 10.28
C THR A 7 13.64 40.44 11.41
N GLY A 8 12.45 39.86 11.59
CA GLY A 8 12.27 38.68 12.41
C GLY A 8 12.99 37.49 11.76
N SER A 9 14.05 37.04 12.41
CA SER A 9 14.65 35.74 12.16
C SER A 9 13.61 34.67 12.52
N THR A 10 12.87 34.19 11.56
CA THR A 10 12.13 32.94 11.71
C THR A 10 13.15 31.82 11.80
N ASP A 11 13.12 31.16 12.94
CA ASP A 11 13.92 29.97 13.23
C ASP A 11 13.78 28.96 12.09
N ALA A 12 14.91 28.69 11.43
CA ALA A 12 15.07 27.68 10.39
C ALA A 12 15.19 26.26 10.99
N SER A 13 14.38 25.95 12.00
CA SER A 13 14.35 24.64 12.65
C SER A 13 13.01 23.94 12.54
N ASP A 14 12.10 24.47 11.75
CA ASP A 14 10.95 23.69 11.30
C ASP A 14 11.44 22.81 10.14
N SER A 15 12.02 21.67 10.55
CA SER A 15 12.35 20.58 9.63
C SER A 15 11.09 20.30 8.84
N ALA A 16 11.08 20.70 7.58
CA ALA A 16 9.98 20.46 6.68
C ALA A 16 9.74 18.95 6.64
N ILE A 17 8.88 18.47 7.52
CA ILE A 17 8.29 17.14 7.40
C ILE A 17 7.63 17.16 6.03
N VAL A 18 8.28 16.52 5.05
CA VAL A 18 7.70 16.40 3.72
C VAL A 18 6.46 15.55 3.88
N ASP A 19 5.32 16.23 4.06
CA ASP A 19 4.04 15.54 4.06
C ASP A 19 3.80 14.96 2.67
N LEU A 20 4.10 13.67 2.54
CA LEU A 20 3.90 12.91 1.30
C LEU A 20 2.40 12.88 0.88
N ASN A 21 1.49 13.39 1.72
CA ASN A 21 0.09 13.53 1.41
C ASN A 21 -0.22 14.92 0.84
N SER A 22 0.55 15.94 1.22
CA SER A 22 0.43 17.32 0.74
C SER A 22 1.30 17.60 -0.49
N VAL A 23 2.21 16.69 -0.88
CA VAL A 23 2.85 16.75 -2.18
C VAL A 23 1.74 16.61 -3.22
N GLU A 24 1.13 17.78 -3.45
CA GLU A 24 0.04 17.95 -4.39
C GLU A 24 0.37 17.25 -5.70
N THR A 25 -0.50 16.33 -6.11
CA THR A 25 -1.02 16.16 -7.49
C THR A 25 -0.06 16.37 -8.67
N GLY A 26 1.15 16.83 -8.45
CA GLY A 26 2.06 17.23 -9.52
C GLY A 26 3.01 16.14 -10.02
N THR A 27 3.29 15.10 -9.24
CA THR A 27 4.19 14.04 -9.70
C THR A 27 3.37 12.80 -10.07
N GLY A 28 3.00 12.67 -11.34
CA GLY A 28 2.28 11.53 -11.88
C GLY A 28 2.77 10.15 -11.37
N PRO A 29 4.09 9.91 -11.27
CA PRO A 29 4.63 8.66 -10.74
C PRO A 29 4.23 8.35 -9.29
N LEU A 30 4.21 9.35 -8.40
CA LEU A 30 3.83 9.16 -7.00
C LEU A 30 2.34 8.78 -6.87
N TRP A 31 1.48 9.50 -7.58
CA TRP A 31 0.05 9.22 -7.63
C TRP A 31 -0.23 7.85 -8.25
N LEU A 32 0.36 7.56 -9.41
CA LEU A 32 0.20 6.29 -10.11
C LEU A 32 0.66 5.11 -9.25
N GLY A 33 1.84 5.22 -8.64
CA GLY A 33 2.37 4.21 -7.73
C GLY A 33 1.43 3.97 -6.54
N ARG A 34 0.87 5.03 -5.96
CA ARG A 34 -0.10 4.96 -4.87
C ARG A 34 -1.37 4.22 -5.29
N VAL A 35 -1.94 4.56 -6.44
CA VAL A 35 -3.17 3.93 -6.96
C VAL A 35 -2.94 2.45 -7.26
N LEU A 36 -1.92 2.12 -8.05
CA LEU A 36 -1.60 0.74 -8.42
C LEU A 36 -1.31 -0.13 -7.20
N SER A 37 -0.51 0.39 -6.26
CA SER A 37 -0.19 -0.31 -5.02
C SER A 37 -1.44 -0.55 -4.17
N THR A 38 -2.31 0.47 -4.03
CA THR A 38 -3.53 0.35 -3.21
C THR A 38 -4.52 -0.62 -3.82
N LEU A 39 -4.78 -0.53 -5.12
CA LEU A 39 -5.69 -1.44 -5.82
C LEU A 39 -5.15 -2.86 -5.85
N GLY A 40 -3.85 -3.04 -6.14
CA GLY A 40 -3.24 -4.36 -6.19
C GLY A 40 -3.28 -5.08 -4.86
N ILE A 41 -2.90 -4.41 -3.75
CA ILE A 41 -2.93 -5.06 -2.44
C ILE A 41 -4.36 -5.26 -1.92
N ALA A 42 -5.29 -4.35 -2.23
CA ALA A 42 -6.70 -4.53 -1.90
C ALA A 42 -7.28 -5.73 -2.64
N ALA A 43 -6.94 -5.91 -3.92
CA ALA A 43 -7.36 -7.07 -4.70
C ALA A 43 -6.83 -8.39 -4.11
N VAL A 44 -5.54 -8.43 -3.72
CA VAL A 44 -4.95 -9.62 -3.08
C VAL A 44 -5.62 -9.90 -1.75
N PHE A 45 -5.66 -8.92 -0.84
CA PHE A 45 -6.21 -9.11 0.50
C PHE A 45 -7.69 -9.46 0.48
N GLY A 46 -8.50 -8.70 -0.27
CA GLY A 46 -9.94 -8.94 -0.36
C GLY A 46 -10.27 -10.29 -0.98
N ALA A 47 -9.56 -10.70 -2.03
CA ALA A 47 -9.74 -12.02 -2.63
C ALA A 47 -9.39 -13.14 -1.64
N LEU A 48 -8.29 -13.04 -0.91
CA LEU A 48 -7.91 -14.03 0.11
C LEU A 48 -8.93 -14.11 1.24
N VAL A 49 -9.50 -12.97 1.68
CA VAL A 49 -10.59 -12.95 2.68
C VAL A 49 -11.84 -13.64 2.16
N VAL A 50 -12.25 -13.37 0.91
CA VAL A 50 -13.41 -14.04 0.30
C VAL A 50 -13.17 -15.55 0.18
N ILE A 51 -12.00 -15.97 -0.24
CA ILE A 51 -11.61 -17.38 -0.31
C ILE A 51 -11.69 -18.03 1.09
N ALA A 52 -11.09 -17.40 2.09
CA ALA A 52 -11.06 -17.94 3.44
C ALA A 52 -12.46 -18.04 4.09
N ALA A 53 -13.33 -17.05 3.84
CA ALA A 53 -14.60 -16.91 4.54
C ALA A 53 -15.80 -17.51 3.81
N ALA A 54 -15.79 -17.49 2.47
CA ALA A 54 -16.99 -17.79 1.68
C ALA A 54 -16.78 -18.78 0.54
N TRP A 55 -15.54 -18.96 0.06
CA TRP A 55 -15.30 -19.78 -1.13
C TRP A 55 -13.94 -20.51 -1.08
N PRO A 56 -13.78 -21.49 -0.16
CA PRO A 56 -12.51 -22.22 0.02
C PRO A 56 -12.06 -22.97 -1.25
N GLU A 57 -13.00 -23.46 -2.05
CA GLU A 57 -12.72 -24.16 -3.30
C GLU A 57 -12.09 -23.23 -4.37
N GLY A 58 -12.19 -21.93 -4.16
CA GLY A 58 -11.63 -20.93 -5.07
C GLY A 58 -10.14 -21.08 -5.34
N VAL A 59 -9.39 -21.72 -4.43
CA VAL A 59 -7.94 -21.98 -4.60
C VAL A 59 -7.64 -23.03 -5.67
N GLU A 60 -8.59 -23.90 -6.00
CA GLU A 60 -8.43 -24.96 -6.98
C GLU A 60 -8.51 -24.41 -8.42
N TYR A 61 -9.14 -23.25 -8.59
CA TYR A 61 -9.35 -22.65 -9.90
C TYR A 61 -8.09 -21.89 -10.36
N LEU A 62 -7.56 -22.29 -11.50
CA LEU A 62 -6.37 -21.66 -12.10
C LEU A 62 -6.57 -20.15 -12.34
N ILE A 63 -7.79 -19.74 -12.69
CA ILE A 63 -8.14 -18.33 -12.91
C ILE A 63 -7.94 -17.49 -11.64
N THR A 64 -8.34 -18.03 -10.48
CA THR A 64 -8.17 -17.39 -9.18
C THR A 64 -6.69 -17.24 -8.82
N VAL A 65 -5.91 -18.30 -9.01
CA VAL A 65 -4.47 -18.29 -8.75
C VAL A 65 -3.75 -17.30 -9.66
N ARG A 66 -4.09 -17.27 -10.95
CA ARG A 66 -3.54 -16.29 -11.90
C ARG A 66 -3.93 -14.86 -11.53
N PHE A 67 -5.18 -14.66 -11.11
CA PHE A 67 -5.66 -13.36 -10.64
C PHE A 67 -4.86 -12.87 -9.41
N LEU A 68 -4.70 -13.70 -8.38
CA LEU A 68 -3.94 -13.35 -7.17
C LEU A 68 -2.50 -12.98 -7.50
N ARG A 69 -1.84 -13.75 -8.37
CA ARG A 69 -0.46 -13.47 -8.80
C ARG A 69 -0.36 -12.17 -9.58
N SER A 70 -1.28 -11.92 -10.52
CA SER A 70 -1.27 -10.67 -11.29
C SER A 70 -1.58 -9.44 -10.42
N ALA A 71 -2.53 -9.56 -9.50
CA ALA A 71 -2.84 -8.52 -8.52
C ALA A 71 -1.64 -8.22 -7.60
N TRP A 72 -0.93 -9.25 -7.15
CA TRP A 72 0.28 -9.09 -6.36
C TRP A 72 1.40 -8.41 -7.16
N VAL A 73 1.64 -8.81 -8.41
CA VAL A 73 2.63 -8.14 -9.29
C VAL A 73 2.28 -6.66 -9.47
N LEU A 74 1.00 -6.35 -9.68
CA LEU A 74 0.52 -4.96 -9.76
C LEU A 74 0.79 -4.19 -8.46
N ALA A 75 0.51 -4.82 -7.30
CA ALA A 75 0.79 -4.25 -5.99
C ALA A 75 2.28 -3.97 -5.80
N LEU A 76 3.14 -4.92 -6.19
CA LEU A 76 4.59 -4.79 -6.07
C LEU A 76 5.13 -3.66 -6.95
N ILE A 77 4.78 -3.64 -8.23
CA ILE A 77 5.19 -2.58 -9.17
C ILE A 77 4.71 -1.22 -8.66
N GLY A 78 3.44 -1.13 -8.27
CA GLY A 78 2.89 0.11 -7.73
C GLY A 78 3.58 0.56 -6.45
N THR A 79 3.92 -0.37 -5.54
CA THR A 79 4.61 -0.03 -4.29
C THR A 79 6.05 0.37 -4.53
N LEU A 80 6.77 -0.29 -5.42
CA LEU A 80 8.12 0.10 -5.83
C LEU A 80 8.13 1.49 -6.45
N LEU A 81 7.21 1.76 -7.38
CA LEU A 81 7.08 3.08 -7.99
C LEU A 81 6.76 4.17 -6.95
N PHE A 82 5.82 3.89 -6.03
CA PHE A 82 5.46 4.80 -4.95
C PHE A 82 6.64 5.09 -4.02
N THR A 83 7.32 4.03 -3.55
CA THR A 83 8.46 4.16 -2.62
C THR A 83 9.62 4.92 -3.27
N SER A 84 9.93 4.61 -4.54
CA SER A 84 11.00 5.30 -5.27
C SER A 84 10.65 6.75 -5.59
N ALA A 85 9.40 7.06 -5.93
CA ALA A 85 8.95 8.42 -6.14
C ALA A 85 8.95 9.24 -4.83
N ALA A 86 8.59 8.61 -3.71
CA ALA A 86 8.67 9.22 -2.39
C ALA A 86 10.12 9.50 -1.99
N ALA A 87 11.04 8.57 -2.22
CA ALA A 87 12.46 8.74 -1.97
C ALA A 87 13.06 9.88 -2.81
N ALA A 88 12.71 9.93 -4.09
CA ALA A 88 13.13 11.02 -4.97
C ALA A 88 12.61 12.39 -4.51
N ALA A 89 11.37 12.45 -4.02
CA ALA A 89 10.78 13.69 -3.51
C ALA A 89 11.49 14.16 -2.22
N VAL A 90 11.82 13.24 -1.29
CA VAL A 90 12.53 13.55 -0.05
C VAL A 90 13.95 14.04 -0.33
N SER A 91 14.67 13.38 -1.24
CA SER A 91 16.07 13.75 -1.59
C SER A 91 16.17 14.88 -2.61
N GLY A 92 15.05 15.40 -3.14
CA GLY A 92 15.07 16.42 -4.20
C GLY A 92 15.72 15.93 -5.51
N SER A 93 15.74 14.63 -5.74
CA SER A 93 16.47 13.98 -6.83
C SER A 93 15.55 13.49 -7.95
N SER A 94 16.13 12.95 -9.03
CA SER A 94 15.33 12.37 -10.12
C SER A 94 14.68 11.03 -9.69
N LEU A 95 13.57 10.66 -10.37
CA LEU A 95 12.90 9.39 -10.11
C LEU A 95 13.86 8.19 -10.25
N GLY A 96 14.78 8.24 -11.21
CA GLY A 96 15.78 7.18 -11.42
C GLY A 96 16.70 6.97 -10.22
N SER A 97 17.15 8.05 -9.57
CA SER A 97 17.96 7.98 -8.35
C SER A 97 17.14 7.51 -7.14
N GLY A 98 15.84 7.73 -7.13
CA GLY A 98 14.92 7.24 -6.09
C GLY A 98 14.84 5.70 -6.00
N PHE A 99 15.29 4.97 -7.03
CA PHE A 99 15.40 3.50 -6.97
C PHE A 99 16.68 3.01 -6.29
N SER A 100 17.57 3.90 -5.86
CA SER A 100 18.78 3.50 -5.15
C SER A 100 18.48 3.10 -3.71
N PRO A 101 19.16 2.08 -3.16
CA PRO A 101 19.02 1.71 -1.74
C PRO A 101 19.35 2.85 -0.77
N ALA A 102 20.30 3.74 -1.14
CA ALA A 102 20.66 4.90 -0.35
C ALA A 102 19.48 5.86 -0.21
N ALA A 103 18.76 6.18 -1.31
CA ALA A 103 17.58 7.03 -1.26
C ALA A 103 16.44 6.43 -0.41
N TRP A 104 16.37 5.09 -0.31
CA TRP A 104 15.40 4.44 0.58
C TRP A 104 15.77 4.57 2.05
N LEU A 105 17.06 4.63 2.39
CA LEU A 105 17.50 4.92 3.76
C LEU A 105 17.10 6.33 4.18
N ASP A 106 17.14 7.31 3.27
CA ASP A 106 16.69 8.68 3.54
C ASP A 106 15.20 8.74 3.93
N LEU A 107 14.37 7.78 3.45
CA LEU A 107 12.99 7.66 3.88
C LEU A 107 12.83 7.28 5.35
N LEU A 108 13.80 6.62 5.98
CA LEU A 108 13.75 6.31 7.41
C LEU A 108 13.84 7.58 8.26
N ASP A 109 14.55 8.59 7.77
CA ASP A 109 14.75 9.87 8.43
C ASP A 109 13.64 10.89 8.06
N ALA A 110 12.88 10.62 7.01
CA ALA A 110 11.74 11.44 6.57
C ALA A 110 10.49 11.32 7.45
N GLY A 111 10.63 10.75 8.67
CA GLY A 111 9.55 10.60 9.62
C GLY A 111 8.69 9.36 9.42
N TRP A 112 7.48 9.39 10.00
CA TRP A 112 6.62 8.21 10.04
C TRP A 112 6.06 7.82 8.66
N SER A 113 5.76 8.78 7.81
CA SER A 113 5.25 8.53 6.45
C SER A 113 6.26 7.79 5.57
N GLY A 114 7.55 8.12 5.66
CA GLY A 114 8.62 7.41 4.96
C GLY A 114 8.79 5.98 5.46
N ARG A 115 8.78 5.79 6.79
CA ARG A 115 8.86 4.46 7.42
C ARG A 115 7.66 3.59 7.03
N ALA A 116 6.45 4.15 6.99
CA ALA A 116 5.25 3.43 6.57
C ALA A 116 5.33 3.00 5.09
N ALA A 117 5.92 3.82 4.22
CA ALA A 117 6.15 3.46 2.81
C ALA A 117 7.08 2.24 2.68
N LEU A 118 8.18 2.22 3.43
CA LEU A 118 9.13 1.10 3.44
C LEU A 118 8.52 -0.16 4.06
N LEU A 119 7.81 -0.04 5.20
CA LEU A 119 7.12 -1.17 5.82
C LEU A 119 6.06 -1.75 4.89
N ARG A 120 5.33 -0.89 4.17
CA ARG A 120 4.38 -1.34 3.15
C ARG A 120 5.07 -2.17 2.07
N LEU A 121 6.23 -1.74 1.57
CA LEU A 121 7.01 -2.49 0.59
C LEU A 121 7.40 -3.88 1.13
N VAL A 122 7.90 -3.94 2.37
CA VAL A 122 8.25 -5.21 3.03
C VAL A 122 7.04 -6.14 3.12
N PHE A 123 5.88 -5.63 3.56
CA PHE A 123 4.68 -6.45 3.68
C PHE A 123 4.10 -6.86 2.32
N VAL A 124 4.19 -6.03 1.29
CA VAL A 124 3.80 -6.40 -0.08
C VAL A 124 4.71 -7.50 -0.62
N ILE A 125 6.01 -7.43 -0.39
CA ILE A 125 6.95 -8.51 -0.76
C ILE A 125 6.58 -9.80 0.00
N ALA A 126 6.38 -9.72 1.30
CA ALA A 126 6.03 -10.88 2.13
C ALA A 126 4.67 -11.49 1.74
N ALA A 127 3.70 -10.67 1.29
CA ALA A 127 2.40 -11.13 0.81
C ALA A 127 2.50 -12.02 -0.45
N ALA A 128 3.65 -12.05 -1.14
CA ALA A 128 3.93 -13.01 -2.21
C ALA A 128 3.63 -14.44 -1.77
N TRP A 129 4.04 -14.77 -0.54
CA TRP A 129 3.84 -16.11 -0.01
C TRP A 129 2.36 -16.55 -0.06
N ALA A 130 1.43 -15.69 0.33
CA ALA A 130 0.01 -15.97 0.25
C ALA A 130 -0.53 -15.90 -1.20
N ALA A 131 -0.07 -14.97 -2.01
CA ALA A 131 -0.51 -14.83 -3.40
C ALA A 131 -0.07 -16.00 -4.30
N PHE A 132 1.10 -16.60 -4.01
CA PHE A 132 1.61 -17.76 -4.76
C PHE A 132 1.18 -19.10 -4.18
N ARG A 133 0.71 -19.13 -2.93
CA ARG A 133 0.20 -20.30 -2.22
C ARG A 133 -1.11 -19.98 -1.54
N PRO A 134 -2.19 -19.75 -2.29
CA PRO A 134 -3.49 -19.35 -1.72
C PRO A 134 -4.12 -20.46 -0.87
N ASP A 135 -3.71 -21.72 -1.04
CA ASP A 135 -4.09 -22.85 -0.19
C ASP A 135 -3.77 -22.60 1.30
N ARG A 136 -2.76 -21.79 1.60
CA ARG A 136 -2.36 -21.44 2.96
C ARG A 136 -3.39 -20.61 3.72
N VAL A 137 -4.30 -19.98 3.01
CA VAL A 137 -5.36 -19.18 3.64
C VAL A 137 -6.52 -20.04 4.19
N ILE A 138 -6.62 -21.28 3.72
CA ILE A 138 -7.63 -22.26 4.16
C ILE A 138 -7.08 -23.12 5.32
N ASP A 139 -5.77 -23.31 5.40
CA ASP A 139 -5.11 -24.09 6.44
C ASP A 139 -5.13 -23.30 7.77
N PRO A 140 -5.79 -23.80 8.83
CA PRO A 140 -5.92 -23.11 10.12
C PRO A 140 -4.58 -22.72 10.75
N VAL A 141 -3.51 -23.50 10.48
CA VAL A 141 -2.17 -23.24 11.04
C VAL A 141 -1.51 -22.03 10.38
N THR A 142 -1.71 -21.84 9.10
CA THR A 142 -1.06 -20.80 8.30
C THR A 142 -1.97 -19.63 7.94
N GLN A 143 -3.27 -19.76 8.15
CA GLN A 143 -4.29 -18.76 7.78
C GLN A 143 -3.99 -17.38 8.35
N LEU A 144 -3.63 -17.30 9.63
CA LEU A 144 -3.33 -16.02 10.28
C LEU A 144 -2.19 -15.28 9.59
N VAL A 145 -1.13 -15.99 9.21
CA VAL A 145 0.02 -15.40 8.51
C VAL A 145 -0.35 -15.06 7.07
N ALA A 146 -1.08 -15.94 6.39
CA ALA A 146 -1.50 -15.76 5.00
C ALA A 146 -2.41 -14.54 4.80
N LEU A 147 -3.31 -14.27 5.75
CA LEU A 147 -4.14 -13.07 5.77
C LEU A 147 -3.44 -11.87 6.40
N GLY A 148 -2.62 -12.11 7.44
CA GLY A 148 -1.97 -11.04 8.20
C GLY A 148 -0.96 -10.23 7.39
N LEU A 149 -0.15 -10.87 6.56
CA LEU A 149 0.87 -10.18 5.75
C LEU A 149 0.25 -9.16 4.76
N PRO A 150 -0.72 -9.53 3.92
CA PRO A 150 -1.39 -8.55 3.07
C PRO A 150 -2.25 -7.55 3.87
N ALA A 151 -2.85 -7.96 5.00
CA ALA A 151 -3.56 -7.03 5.89
C ALA A 151 -2.64 -5.94 6.44
N LEU A 152 -1.42 -6.30 6.87
CA LEU A 152 -0.43 -5.33 7.35
C LEU A 152 -0.01 -4.36 6.24
N ALA A 153 0.11 -4.81 4.98
CA ALA A 153 0.36 -3.91 3.86
C ALA A 153 -0.80 -2.91 3.67
N VAL A 154 -2.07 -3.33 3.87
CA VAL A 154 -3.24 -2.43 3.83
C VAL A 154 -3.23 -1.48 5.03
N VAL A 155 -2.90 -1.96 6.23
CA VAL A 155 -2.80 -1.13 7.45
C VAL A 155 -1.81 0.02 7.25
N MET A 156 -0.69 -0.21 6.59
CA MET A 156 0.31 0.84 6.31
C MET A 156 -0.25 1.97 5.43
N ILE A 157 -1.33 1.75 4.68
CA ILE A 157 -2.02 2.81 3.92
C ILE A 157 -2.77 3.76 4.87
N GLY A 158 -3.43 3.20 5.89
CA GLY A 158 -4.18 3.98 6.88
C GLY A 158 -3.29 4.77 7.83
N VAL A 159 -2.19 4.15 8.26
CA VAL A 159 -1.27 4.75 9.26
C VAL A 159 -0.54 5.98 8.71
N GLY A 160 -0.22 6.03 7.42
CA GLY A 160 0.54 7.14 6.82
C GLY A 160 -0.27 8.42 6.54
N ARG A 161 -1.52 8.51 7.00
CA ARG A 161 -2.45 9.57 6.56
C ARG A 161 -2.92 10.54 7.65
N VAL A 162 -2.48 10.38 8.89
CA VAL A 162 -3.14 11.08 10.01
C VAL A 162 -2.22 12.05 10.72
N ASP A 163 -2.63 13.33 10.71
CA ASP A 163 -2.08 14.40 11.52
C ASP A 163 -3.20 15.09 12.30
N GLY A 164 -2.90 15.63 13.48
CA GLY A 164 -3.86 16.43 14.24
C GLY A 164 -4.09 15.96 15.67
N PRO A 165 -4.95 16.64 16.44
CA PRO A 165 -5.14 16.42 17.89
C PRO A 165 -5.79 15.10 18.25
N LEU A 166 -6.47 14.41 17.32
CA LEU A 166 -7.11 13.10 17.50
C LEU A 166 -6.40 12.01 16.68
N VAL A 167 -5.07 12.07 16.56
CA VAL A 167 -4.25 11.16 15.75
C VAL A 167 -4.61 9.68 15.98
N LEU A 168 -4.72 9.24 17.23
CA LEU A 168 -5.01 7.84 17.55
C LEU A 168 -6.36 7.39 16.99
N LEU A 169 -7.41 8.19 17.16
CA LEU A 169 -8.75 7.86 16.65
C LEU A 169 -8.74 7.86 15.10
N GLY A 170 -8.09 8.86 14.49
CA GLY A 170 -7.95 8.95 13.04
C GLY A 170 -7.19 7.77 12.44
N VAL A 171 -6.12 7.31 13.10
CA VAL A 171 -5.37 6.11 12.68
C VAL A 171 -6.25 4.87 12.77
N LEU A 172 -6.96 4.65 13.88
CA LEU A 172 -7.84 3.49 14.04
C LEU A 172 -8.97 3.47 12.99
N LEU A 173 -9.63 4.60 12.77
CA LEU A 173 -10.67 4.72 11.75
C LEU A 173 -10.09 4.56 10.34
N GLY A 174 -8.91 5.10 10.08
CA GLY A 174 -8.20 4.97 8.81
C GLY A 174 -7.84 3.51 8.50
N ILE A 175 -7.36 2.77 9.49
CA ILE A 175 -7.07 1.34 9.37
C ILE A 175 -8.35 0.55 9.12
N ALA A 176 -9.39 0.75 9.94
CA ALA A 176 -10.66 0.06 9.78
C ALA A 176 -11.28 0.32 8.40
N HIS A 177 -11.28 1.58 7.96
CA HIS A 177 -11.74 1.95 6.63
C HIS A 177 -10.92 1.29 5.52
N ALA A 178 -9.59 1.34 5.61
CA ALA A 178 -8.71 0.74 4.60
C ALA A 178 -8.92 -0.77 4.47
N LEU A 179 -9.04 -1.49 5.59
CA LEU A 179 -9.32 -2.93 5.60
C LEU A 179 -10.71 -3.25 5.02
N ALA A 180 -11.75 -2.53 5.44
CA ALA A 180 -13.10 -2.72 4.93
C ALA A 180 -13.17 -2.46 3.41
N MET A 181 -12.58 -1.37 2.94
CA MET A 181 -12.52 -1.03 1.52
C MET A 181 -11.71 -2.06 0.73
N ALA A 182 -10.61 -2.58 1.28
CA ALA A 182 -9.82 -3.61 0.62
C ALA A 182 -10.60 -4.92 0.46
N VAL A 183 -11.34 -5.35 1.50
CA VAL A 183 -12.21 -6.53 1.42
C VAL A 183 -13.31 -6.32 0.39
N TRP A 184 -13.96 -5.16 0.42
CA TRP A 184 -15.04 -4.85 -0.51
C TRP A 184 -14.55 -4.79 -1.96
N VAL A 185 -13.53 -3.99 -2.25
CA VAL A 185 -12.97 -3.80 -3.60
C VAL A 185 -12.40 -5.13 -4.12
N GLY A 186 -11.58 -5.81 -3.34
CA GLY A 186 -10.97 -7.07 -3.74
C GLY A 186 -11.98 -8.18 -3.95
N GLY A 187 -13.01 -8.26 -3.10
CA GLY A 187 -14.13 -9.19 -3.25
C GLY A 187 -14.93 -8.94 -4.52
N VAL A 188 -15.28 -7.67 -4.79
CA VAL A 188 -16.01 -7.29 -6.03
C VAL A 188 -15.19 -7.61 -7.28
N ILE A 189 -13.89 -7.30 -7.29
CA ILE A 189 -13.02 -7.60 -8.44
C ILE A 189 -12.92 -9.12 -8.67
N LEU A 190 -12.74 -9.90 -7.60
CA LEU A 190 -12.70 -11.37 -7.70
C LEU A 190 -14.02 -11.92 -8.28
N LEU A 191 -15.17 -11.52 -7.71
CA LEU A 191 -16.49 -11.95 -8.18
C LEU A 191 -16.73 -11.54 -9.63
N ALA A 192 -16.44 -10.29 -9.98
CA ALA A 192 -16.55 -9.82 -11.35
C ALA A 192 -15.67 -10.65 -12.30
N ARG A 193 -14.45 -10.97 -11.88
CA ARG A 193 -13.51 -11.77 -12.68
C ARG A 193 -14.04 -13.19 -12.89
N VAL A 194 -14.58 -13.82 -11.85
CA VAL A 194 -15.16 -15.18 -11.92
C VAL A 194 -16.41 -15.19 -12.77
N ILE A 195 -17.34 -14.24 -12.55
CA ILE A 195 -18.61 -14.15 -13.29
C ILE A 195 -18.36 -13.85 -14.78
N LEU A 196 -17.48 -12.88 -15.09
CA LEU A 196 -17.18 -12.47 -16.47
C LEU A 196 -16.38 -13.52 -17.25
N SER A 197 -15.67 -14.41 -16.56
CA SER A 197 -14.94 -15.50 -17.23
C SER A 197 -15.85 -16.67 -17.62
N GLY A 198 -17.10 -16.67 -17.16
CA GLY A 198 -18.03 -17.77 -17.33
C GLY A 198 -17.63 -19.03 -16.52
N PRO A 199 -18.49 -20.06 -16.46
CA PRO A 199 -18.07 -21.40 -16.07
C PRO A 199 -17.04 -21.83 -17.12
N GLY A 200 -15.77 -21.94 -16.69
CA GLY A 200 -14.66 -22.24 -17.59
C GLY A 200 -15.02 -23.42 -18.48
N GLU A 201 -14.80 -23.28 -19.76
CA GLU A 201 -14.69 -24.44 -20.62
C GLU A 201 -13.58 -25.30 -20.00
N GLU A 202 -14.00 -26.43 -19.48
CA GLU A 202 -13.12 -27.50 -19.06
C GLU A 202 -12.50 -28.06 -20.36
N ASP A 203 -11.28 -27.60 -20.69
CA ASP A 203 -10.39 -28.26 -21.64
C ASP A 203 -9.22 -28.90 -20.90
#